data_3e5960dcc31d49b24a23df9580a39972
#
_entry.id   3e5960dcc31d49b24a23df9580a39972
#
_cell.length_a   1.000
_cell.length_b   1.000
_cell.length_c   1.000
_cell.angle_alpha   90.00
_cell.angle_beta   90.00
_cell.angle_gamma   90.00
#
_symmetry.space_group_name_H-M   'P 1'
#
loop_
_entity.id
_entity.type
_entity.pdbx_description
1 polymer ?
#
loop_
_entity_poly.entity_id
_entity_poly.type
_entity_poly.pdbx_seq_one_letter_code
_entity_poly.pdbx_strand_id
1 'polypeptide(L)'
;MNGARLGIAAQSVGLSQAAYDEALAYAKDRKQFGKAIIEFPAVYDMLATIKAKLDAGRALLYQTSRYVDIYKALDDIARERKLTPEERQEQKRYAKLADSFTPLAKGMNSEYANQNAYDCIQVHGGSGFMLEYACQRIYRDARITSIYEGTTQLQTVAAVSYTHLTLPTSDLV
;
A
#
# COMPACT_ATOMS: atom_id res chain seq x y z
N MET A 1 -16.93 0.51 -6.35
CA MET A 1 -16.12 1.07 -5.24
C MET A 1 -14.77 0.37 -5.03
N ASN A 2 -14.67 -0.97 -5.06
CA ASN A 2 -13.38 -1.67 -4.81
C ASN A 2 -12.27 -1.35 -5.82
N GLY A 3 -12.59 -1.12 -7.10
CA GLY A 3 -11.59 -0.81 -8.12
C GLY A 3 -10.83 0.49 -7.89
N ALA A 4 -11.53 1.56 -7.49
CA ALA A 4 -10.89 2.85 -7.19
C ALA A 4 -9.93 2.75 -6.00
N ARG A 5 -10.33 2.07 -4.91
CA ARG A 5 -9.48 1.84 -3.73
C ARG A 5 -8.21 1.07 -4.07
N LEU A 6 -8.31 0.05 -4.93
CA LEU A 6 -7.14 -0.70 -5.39
C LEU A 6 -6.21 0.17 -6.25
N GLY A 7 -6.76 1.08 -7.07
CA GLY A 7 -6.01 2.09 -7.81
C GLY A 7 -5.21 3.01 -6.89
N ILE A 8 -5.81 3.47 -5.77
CA ILE A 8 -5.11 4.28 -4.77
C ILE A 8 -4.00 3.49 -4.06
N ALA A 9 -4.23 2.20 -3.76
CA ALA A 9 -3.19 1.34 -3.20
C ALA A 9 -1.99 1.21 -4.17
N ALA A 10 -2.24 1.07 -5.47
CA ALA A 10 -1.20 1.01 -6.50
C ALA A 10 -0.44 2.34 -6.62
N GLN A 11 -1.16 3.47 -6.62
CA GLN A 11 -0.55 4.81 -6.61
C GLN A 11 0.34 5.00 -5.38
N SER A 12 -0.10 4.56 -4.20
CA SER A 12 0.66 4.65 -2.96
C SER A 12 1.95 3.82 -3.00
N VAL A 13 1.91 2.62 -3.59
CA VAL A 13 3.13 1.81 -3.83
C VAL A 13 4.08 2.53 -4.78
N GLY A 14 3.57 3.19 -5.83
CA GLY A 14 4.37 4.01 -6.75
C GLY A 14 5.06 5.19 -6.04
N LEU A 15 4.33 5.92 -5.19
CA LEU A 15 4.90 7.01 -4.37
C LEU A 15 5.96 6.49 -3.39
N SER A 16 5.72 5.34 -2.75
CA SER A 16 6.71 4.70 -1.87
C SER A 16 7.97 4.29 -2.63
N GLN A 17 7.84 3.79 -3.86
CA GLN A 17 8.99 3.45 -4.71
C GLN A 17 9.79 4.71 -5.05
N ALA A 18 9.11 5.78 -5.50
CA ALA A 18 9.78 7.03 -5.83
C ALA A 18 10.52 7.61 -4.61
N ALA A 19 9.90 7.57 -3.43
CA ALA A 19 10.53 8.03 -2.18
C ALA A 19 11.77 7.20 -1.84
N TYR A 20 11.72 5.88 -2.03
CA TYR A 20 12.87 5.00 -1.81
C TYR A 20 14.02 5.30 -2.77
N ASP A 21 13.72 5.44 -4.06
CA ASP A 21 14.74 5.66 -5.09
C ASP A 21 15.45 7.00 -4.88
N GLU A 22 14.72 8.08 -4.60
CA GLU A 22 15.27 9.41 -4.28
C GLU A 22 16.13 9.36 -3.01
N ALA A 23 15.63 8.75 -1.93
CA ALA A 23 16.38 8.65 -0.68
C ALA A 23 17.65 7.83 -0.84
N LEU A 24 17.58 6.70 -1.56
CA LEU A 24 18.75 5.83 -1.80
C LEU A 24 19.81 6.52 -2.66
N ALA A 25 19.40 7.20 -3.74
CA ALA A 25 20.30 7.92 -4.62
C ALA A 25 21.04 9.02 -3.83
N TYR A 26 20.30 9.84 -3.10
CA TYR A 26 20.88 10.90 -2.28
C TYR A 26 21.83 10.35 -1.21
N ALA A 27 21.45 9.29 -0.50
CA ALA A 27 22.27 8.71 0.55
C ALA A 27 23.59 8.12 0.05
N LYS A 28 23.65 7.65 -1.19
CA LYS A 28 24.87 7.16 -1.84
C LYS A 28 25.80 8.30 -2.28
N ASP A 29 25.23 9.41 -2.75
CA ASP A 29 25.99 10.54 -3.29
C ASP A 29 26.46 11.49 -2.19
N ARG A 30 25.60 11.82 -1.22
CA ARG A 30 25.90 12.78 -0.16
C ARG A 30 26.98 12.26 0.79
N LYS A 31 28.02 13.05 0.98
CA LYS A 31 29.10 12.72 1.93
C LYS A 31 29.08 13.63 3.15
N GLN A 32 29.29 13.05 4.32
CA GLN A 32 29.52 13.74 5.60
C GLN A 32 30.59 12.98 6.39
N PHE A 33 31.40 13.70 7.12
CA PHE A 33 32.49 13.12 7.96
C PHE A 33 33.39 12.14 7.18
N GLY A 34 33.65 12.44 5.90
CA GLY A 34 34.57 11.68 5.04
C GLY A 34 33.98 10.44 4.35
N LYS A 35 32.68 10.12 4.53
CA LYS A 35 32.02 8.96 3.94
C LYS A 35 30.61 9.28 3.43
N ALA A 36 30.06 8.39 2.58
CA ALA A 36 28.70 8.50 2.14
C ALA A 36 27.71 8.34 3.31
N ILE A 37 26.61 9.11 3.32
CA ILE A 37 25.70 9.07 4.48
C ILE A 37 24.97 7.73 4.62
N ILE A 38 24.86 6.94 3.56
CA ILE A 38 24.32 5.56 3.62
C ILE A 38 25.11 4.65 4.59
N GLU A 39 26.37 4.95 4.85
CA GLU A 39 27.23 4.19 5.77
C GLU A 39 26.93 4.49 7.26
N PHE A 40 26.08 5.47 7.55
CA PHE A 40 25.65 5.75 8.92
C PHE A 40 24.48 4.85 9.31
N PRO A 41 24.54 4.14 10.43
CA PRO A 41 23.50 3.20 10.85
C PRO A 41 22.09 3.82 10.86
N ALA A 42 21.92 5.05 11.32
CA ALA A 42 20.63 5.73 11.38
C ALA A 42 20.03 5.96 9.98
N VAL A 43 20.86 6.29 8.97
CA VAL A 43 20.40 6.49 7.57
C VAL A 43 20.09 5.14 6.93
N TYR A 44 20.96 4.16 7.14
CA TYR A 44 20.76 2.80 6.66
C TYR A 44 19.44 2.19 7.19
N ASP A 45 19.16 2.38 8.47
CA ASP A 45 17.96 1.87 9.13
C ASP A 45 16.68 2.50 8.55
N MET A 46 16.69 3.82 8.29
CA MET A 46 15.59 4.50 7.59
C MET A 46 15.37 3.90 6.19
N LEU A 47 16.43 3.73 5.40
CA LEU A 47 16.33 3.15 4.05
C LEU A 47 15.82 1.70 4.08
N ALA A 48 16.30 0.89 5.01
CA ALA A 48 15.83 -0.48 5.21
C ALA A 48 14.35 -0.52 5.58
N THR A 49 13.90 0.40 6.44
CA THR A 49 12.50 0.54 6.86
C THR A 49 11.61 0.95 5.69
N ILE A 50 12.01 1.95 4.88
CA ILE A 50 11.28 2.34 3.65
C ILE A 50 11.15 1.12 2.72
N LYS A 51 12.26 0.40 2.49
CA LYS A 51 12.27 -0.78 1.60
C LYS A 51 11.35 -1.89 2.11
N ALA A 52 11.38 -2.19 3.39
CA ALA A 52 10.53 -3.22 3.99
C ALA A 52 9.03 -2.88 3.85
N LYS A 53 8.64 -1.62 4.14
CA LYS A 53 7.27 -1.13 3.96
C LYS A 53 6.84 -1.19 2.49
N LEU A 54 7.71 -0.80 1.57
CA LEU A 54 7.46 -0.84 0.14
C LEU A 54 7.21 -2.27 -0.35
N ASP A 55 8.05 -3.22 0.03
CA ASP A 55 7.93 -4.62 -0.40
C ASP A 55 6.69 -5.29 0.21
N ALA A 56 6.41 -5.05 1.48
CA ALA A 56 5.20 -5.54 2.14
C ALA A 56 3.93 -4.96 1.48
N GLY A 57 3.92 -3.67 1.21
CA GLY A 57 2.81 -2.99 0.53
C GLY A 57 2.59 -3.50 -0.89
N ARG A 58 3.65 -3.77 -1.63
CA ARG A 58 3.60 -4.36 -2.98
C ARG A 58 3.05 -5.77 -2.97
N ALA A 59 3.50 -6.61 -2.04
CA ALA A 59 3.00 -7.97 -1.87
C ALA A 59 1.49 -7.97 -1.57
N LEU A 60 1.05 -7.11 -0.64
CA LEU A 60 -0.36 -6.96 -0.30
C LEU A 60 -1.19 -6.48 -1.50
N LEU A 61 -0.70 -5.49 -2.25
CA LEU A 61 -1.35 -4.98 -3.45
C LEU A 61 -1.58 -6.10 -4.48
N TYR A 62 -0.52 -6.83 -4.83
CA TYR A 62 -0.62 -7.87 -5.87
C TYR A 62 -1.49 -9.04 -5.44
N GLN A 63 -1.42 -9.45 -4.17
CA GLN A 63 -2.30 -10.49 -3.67
C GLN A 63 -3.77 -10.06 -3.68
N THR A 64 -4.06 -8.80 -3.32
CA THR A 64 -5.41 -8.23 -3.37
C THR A 64 -5.91 -8.12 -4.81
N SER A 65 -5.07 -7.67 -5.74
CA SER A 65 -5.39 -7.61 -7.18
C SER A 65 -5.78 -8.98 -7.70
N ARG A 66 -5.02 -10.03 -7.36
CA ARG A 66 -5.34 -11.39 -7.74
C ARG A 66 -6.73 -11.84 -7.26
N TYR A 67 -7.10 -11.50 -6.03
CA TYR A 67 -8.44 -11.84 -5.52
C TYR A 67 -9.54 -11.12 -6.31
N VAL A 68 -9.33 -9.85 -6.61
CA VAL A 68 -10.27 -9.05 -7.40
C VAL A 68 -10.39 -9.58 -8.83
N ASP A 69 -9.28 -9.95 -9.47
CA ASP A 69 -9.27 -10.45 -10.85
C ASP A 69 -10.00 -11.79 -10.96
N ILE A 70 -9.75 -12.74 -10.03
CA ILE A 70 -10.46 -14.03 -10.02
C ILE A 70 -11.95 -13.82 -9.80
N TYR A 71 -12.34 -12.99 -8.84
CA TYR A 71 -13.74 -12.67 -8.58
C TYR A 71 -14.41 -12.08 -9.83
N LYS A 72 -13.78 -11.10 -10.48
CA LYS A 72 -14.33 -10.47 -11.69
C LYS A 72 -14.45 -11.45 -12.85
N ALA A 73 -13.43 -12.28 -13.09
CA ALA A 73 -13.47 -13.29 -14.14
C ALA A 73 -14.65 -14.26 -13.95
N LEU A 74 -14.89 -14.71 -12.71
CA LEU A 74 -16.05 -15.56 -12.41
C LEU A 74 -17.39 -14.82 -12.56
N ASP A 75 -17.43 -13.52 -12.24
CA ASP A 75 -18.60 -12.68 -12.43
C ASP A 75 -18.93 -12.47 -13.92
N ASP A 76 -17.92 -12.30 -14.77
CA ASP A 76 -18.08 -12.19 -16.21
C ASP A 76 -18.56 -13.53 -16.82
N ILE A 77 -18.00 -14.66 -16.41
CA ILE A 77 -18.50 -16.00 -16.82
C ILE A 77 -19.97 -16.18 -16.41
N ALA A 78 -20.35 -15.71 -15.21
CA ALA A 78 -21.72 -15.81 -14.71
C ALA A 78 -22.74 -15.02 -15.56
N ARG A 79 -22.30 -14.00 -16.30
CA ARG A 79 -23.15 -13.25 -17.25
C ARG A 79 -23.37 -13.99 -18.56
N GLU A 80 -22.41 -14.84 -18.96
CA GLU A 80 -22.49 -15.59 -20.22
C GLU A 80 -23.17 -16.95 -20.05
N ARG A 81 -22.96 -17.60 -18.91
CA ARG A 81 -23.53 -18.91 -18.60
C ARG A 81 -23.74 -19.13 -17.09
N LYS A 82 -24.54 -20.12 -16.77
CA LYS A 82 -24.70 -20.55 -15.37
C LYS A 82 -23.39 -21.17 -14.83
N LEU A 83 -22.95 -20.70 -13.66
CA LEU A 83 -21.78 -21.26 -12.97
C LEU A 83 -22.05 -22.66 -12.44
N THR A 84 -21.01 -23.52 -12.45
CA THR A 84 -21.04 -24.81 -11.74
C THR A 84 -21.10 -24.57 -10.22
N PRO A 85 -21.44 -25.59 -9.42
CA PRO A 85 -21.42 -25.49 -7.97
C PRO A 85 -20.05 -25.05 -7.42
N GLU A 86 -18.96 -25.60 -7.95
CA GLU A 86 -17.57 -25.30 -7.58
C GLU A 86 -17.22 -23.85 -7.93
N GLU A 87 -17.49 -23.43 -9.17
CA GLU A 87 -17.25 -22.04 -9.61
C GLU A 87 -18.03 -21.04 -8.76
N ARG A 88 -19.25 -21.37 -8.35
CA ARG A 88 -20.07 -20.50 -7.48
C ARG A 88 -19.49 -20.42 -6.07
N GLN A 89 -18.92 -21.51 -5.55
CA GLN A 89 -18.24 -21.50 -4.27
C GLN A 89 -16.97 -20.64 -4.33
N GLU A 90 -16.17 -20.77 -5.38
CA GLU A 90 -14.99 -19.96 -5.60
C GLU A 90 -15.34 -18.47 -5.76
N GLN A 91 -16.35 -18.13 -6.56
CA GLN A 91 -16.83 -16.75 -6.71
C GLN A 91 -17.15 -16.13 -5.36
N LYS A 92 -17.91 -16.81 -4.51
CA LYS A 92 -18.24 -16.34 -3.15
C LYS A 92 -17.01 -16.17 -2.28
N ARG A 93 -16.05 -17.12 -2.36
CA ARG A 93 -14.80 -17.07 -1.60
C ARG A 93 -13.95 -15.87 -2.00
N TYR A 94 -13.72 -15.69 -3.31
CA TYR A 94 -12.89 -14.60 -3.79
C TYR A 94 -13.56 -13.23 -3.66
N ALA A 95 -14.88 -13.14 -3.74
CA ALA A 95 -15.63 -11.93 -3.42
C ALA A 95 -15.37 -11.48 -1.96
N LYS A 96 -15.47 -12.40 -1.00
CA LYS A 96 -15.18 -12.11 0.42
C LYS A 96 -13.74 -11.68 0.64
N LEU A 97 -12.77 -12.38 0.01
CA LEU A 97 -11.35 -12.01 0.09
C LEU A 97 -11.11 -10.62 -0.51
N ALA A 98 -11.67 -10.32 -1.69
CA ALA A 98 -11.56 -9.02 -2.32
C ALA A 98 -12.13 -7.89 -1.45
N ASP A 99 -13.31 -8.12 -0.84
CA ASP A 99 -13.96 -7.14 0.04
C ASP A 99 -13.17 -6.88 1.33
N SER A 100 -12.56 -7.92 1.90
CA SER A 100 -11.76 -7.79 3.13
C SER A 100 -10.39 -7.16 2.86
N PHE A 101 -9.70 -7.59 1.78
CA PHE A 101 -8.33 -7.16 1.51
C PHE A 101 -8.22 -5.81 0.80
N THR A 102 -9.23 -5.39 0.03
CA THR A 102 -9.19 -4.09 -0.66
C THR A 102 -9.06 -2.89 0.30
N PRO A 103 -9.86 -2.78 1.37
CA PRO A 103 -9.66 -1.71 2.35
C PRO A 103 -8.33 -1.81 3.10
N LEU A 104 -7.84 -3.02 3.42
CA LEU A 104 -6.51 -3.21 4.00
C LEU A 104 -5.41 -2.72 3.06
N ALA A 105 -5.45 -3.12 1.80
CA ALA A 105 -4.47 -2.70 0.79
C ALA A 105 -4.46 -1.18 0.62
N LYS A 106 -5.62 -0.53 0.55
CA LYS A 106 -5.72 0.93 0.45
C LYS A 106 -5.23 1.61 1.71
N GLY A 107 -5.71 1.23 2.88
CA GLY A 107 -5.35 1.85 4.16
C GLY A 107 -3.86 1.74 4.44
N MET A 108 -3.32 0.52 4.42
CA MET A 108 -1.92 0.24 4.75
C MET A 108 -0.95 0.90 3.76
N ASN A 109 -1.19 0.78 2.44
CA ASN A 109 -0.30 1.37 1.44
C ASN A 109 -0.32 2.89 1.47
N SER A 110 -1.46 3.53 1.71
CA SER A 110 -1.53 4.98 1.83
C SER A 110 -0.78 5.51 3.05
N GLU A 111 -0.84 4.82 4.19
CA GLU A 111 -0.05 5.17 5.38
C GLU A 111 1.44 4.94 5.15
N TYR A 112 1.82 3.83 4.53
CA TYR A 112 3.23 3.56 4.18
C TYR A 112 3.77 4.61 3.21
N ALA A 113 3.00 5.05 2.21
CA ALA A 113 3.42 6.10 1.29
C ALA A 113 3.72 7.42 2.02
N ASN A 114 2.87 7.81 2.97
CA ASN A 114 3.08 9.01 3.78
C ASN A 114 4.34 8.88 4.66
N GLN A 115 4.53 7.74 5.33
CA GLN A 115 5.70 7.50 6.18
C GLN A 115 6.99 7.43 5.36
N ASN A 116 6.98 6.71 4.23
CA ASN A 116 8.14 6.59 3.35
C ASN A 116 8.54 7.93 2.74
N ALA A 117 7.57 8.76 2.36
CA ALA A 117 7.82 10.10 1.85
C ALA A 117 8.37 11.03 2.95
N TYR A 118 7.89 10.92 4.18
CA TYR A 118 8.46 11.61 5.34
C TYR A 118 9.92 11.20 5.58
N ASP A 119 10.20 9.90 5.64
CA ASP A 119 11.54 9.37 5.85
C ASP A 119 12.49 9.75 4.70
N CYS A 120 12.00 9.84 3.47
CA CYS A 120 12.76 10.34 2.32
C CYS A 120 13.26 11.77 2.55
N ILE A 121 12.41 12.67 3.05
CA ILE A 121 12.83 14.05 3.42
C ILE A 121 13.87 14.01 4.55
N GLN A 122 13.67 13.15 5.56
CA GLN A 122 14.61 13.00 6.66
C GLN A 122 16.00 12.55 6.22
N VAL A 123 16.08 11.61 5.27
CA VAL A 123 17.34 11.17 4.65
C VAL A 123 18.05 12.33 3.94
N HIS A 124 17.31 13.21 3.26
CA HIS A 124 17.86 14.39 2.59
C HIS A 124 18.27 15.51 3.57
N GLY A 125 17.74 15.50 4.79
CA GLY A 125 17.92 16.59 5.74
C GLY A 125 17.38 17.92 5.20
N GLY A 126 18.10 19.03 5.43
CA GLY A 126 17.68 20.35 4.95
C GLY A 126 17.46 20.45 3.45
N SER A 127 18.20 19.68 2.65
CA SER A 127 18.01 19.60 1.19
C SER A 127 16.61 19.06 0.82
N GLY A 128 16.05 18.17 1.63
CA GLY A 128 14.73 17.59 1.39
C GLY A 128 13.56 18.56 1.46
N PHE A 129 13.78 19.72 2.06
CA PHE A 129 12.78 20.81 2.10
C PHE A 129 12.80 21.72 0.87
N MET A 130 13.87 21.67 0.08
CA MET A 130 14.09 22.56 -1.05
C MET A 130 13.35 22.07 -2.31
N LEU A 131 12.92 23.02 -3.15
CA LEU A 131 12.14 22.74 -4.37
C LEU A 131 12.92 21.96 -5.45
N GLU A 132 14.24 22.02 -5.40
CA GLU A 132 15.14 21.35 -6.34
C GLU A 132 15.12 19.82 -6.17
N TYR A 133 14.67 19.31 -5.03
CA TYR A 133 14.57 17.89 -4.74
C TYR A 133 13.14 17.39 -4.84
N ALA A 134 12.95 16.22 -5.44
CA ALA A 134 11.61 15.64 -5.66
C ALA A 134 10.90 15.21 -4.34
N CYS A 135 11.65 14.92 -3.30
CA CYS A 135 11.14 14.36 -2.05
C CYS A 135 10.06 15.22 -1.38
N GLN A 136 10.18 16.57 -1.40
CA GLN A 136 9.15 17.46 -0.84
C GLN A 136 7.82 17.36 -1.62
N ARG A 137 7.88 17.20 -2.94
CA ARG A 137 6.68 17.01 -3.78
C ARG A 137 6.06 15.64 -3.54
N ILE A 138 6.87 14.58 -3.46
CA ILE A 138 6.42 13.23 -3.14
C ILE A 138 5.68 13.22 -1.80
N TYR A 139 6.22 13.89 -0.78
CA TYR A 139 5.59 14.01 0.53
C TYR A 139 4.25 14.74 0.50
N ARG A 140 4.20 15.87 -0.19
CA ARG A 140 2.97 16.62 -0.39
C ARG A 140 1.90 15.81 -1.10
N ASP A 141 2.27 15.12 -2.18
CA ASP A 141 1.35 14.35 -3.01
C ASP A 141 0.90 13.06 -2.31
N ALA A 142 1.75 12.45 -1.47
CA ALA A 142 1.39 11.27 -0.70
C ALA A 142 0.25 11.54 0.28
N ARG A 143 0.13 12.76 0.81
CA ARG A 143 -0.85 13.07 1.87
C ARG A 143 -2.29 12.83 1.47
N ILE A 144 -2.67 13.06 0.21
CA ILE A 144 -4.04 12.86 -0.25
C ILE A 144 -4.46 11.38 -0.28
N THR A 145 -3.50 10.47 -0.43
CA THR A 145 -3.77 9.03 -0.59
C THR A 145 -4.49 8.41 0.62
N SER A 146 -4.25 8.92 1.83
CA SER A 146 -4.90 8.47 3.06
C SER A 146 -6.27 9.15 3.31
N ILE A 147 -6.72 10.06 2.43
CA ILE A 147 -7.94 10.85 2.58
C ILE A 147 -9.02 10.43 1.58
N TYR A 148 -8.73 10.52 0.28
CA TYR A 148 -9.72 10.29 -0.77
C TYR A 148 -10.06 8.80 -0.93
N GLU A 149 -11.18 8.50 -1.59
CA GLU A 149 -11.74 7.14 -1.71
C GLU A 149 -11.97 6.45 -0.35
N GLY A 150 -12.23 7.26 0.67
CA GLY A 150 -12.39 6.85 2.06
C GLY A 150 -11.10 6.98 2.87
N THR A 151 -11.19 7.68 4.00
CA THR A 151 -10.05 7.88 4.90
C THR A 151 -9.53 6.56 5.46
N THR A 152 -8.31 6.57 6.00
CA THR A 152 -7.70 5.38 6.65
C THR A 152 -8.63 4.80 7.72
N GLN A 153 -9.32 5.64 8.50
CA GLN A 153 -10.28 5.19 9.52
C GLN A 153 -11.46 4.43 8.92
N LEU A 154 -12.00 4.91 7.79
CA LEU A 154 -13.07 4.21 7.07
C LEU A 154 -12.60 2.89 6.49
N GLN A 155 -11.35 2.80 6.01
CA GLN A 155 -10.78 1.54 5.55
C GLN A 155 -10.63 0.55 6.71
N THR A 156 -10.18 1.01 7.88
CA THR A 156 -10.05 0.18 9.08
C THR A 156 -11.41 -0.37 9.51
N VAL A 157 -12.43 0.49 9.59
CA VAL A 157 -13.81 0.04 9.93
C VAL A 157 -14.32 -0.96 8.91
N ALA A 158 -14.13 -0.72 7.62
CA ALA A 158 -14.56 -1.65 6.57
C ALA A 158 -13.86 -3.02 6.71
N ALA A 159 -12.54 -3.03 6.88
CA ALA A 159 -11.77 -4.28 7.05
C ALA A 159 -12.24 -5.07 8.28
N VAL A 160 -12.42 -4.40 9.43
CA VAL A 160 -12.88 -5.03 10.67
C VAL A 160 -14.31 -5.57 10.53
N SER A 161 -15.21 -4.81 9.93
CA SER A 161 -16.60 -5.25 9.72
C SER A 161 -16.68 -6.51 8.88
N TYR A 162 -15.88 -6.61 7.80
CA TYR A 162 -15.86 -7.81 6.96
C TYR A 162 -15.26 -9.01 7.67
N THR A 163 -14.22 -8.82 8.49
CA THR A 163 -13.59 -9.93 9.24
C THR A 163 -14.48 -10.45 10.36
N HIS A 164 -15.15 -9.58 11.11
CA HIS A 164 -16.03 -9.99 12.21
C HIS A 164 -17.37 -10.56 11.75
N LEU A 165 -17.94 -10.09 10.64
CA LEU A 165 -19.18 -10.64 10.07
C LEU A 165 -18.97 -12.00 9.38
N THR A 166 -17.73 -12.41 9.12
CA THR A 166 -17.40 -13.67 8.44
C THR A 166 -16.84 -14.75 9.34
N LEU A 167 -16.47 -14.42 10.57
CA LEU A 167 -16.12 -15.43 11.59
C LEU A 167 -17.40 -15.99 12.22
N PRO A 168 -17.57 -17.31 12.29
CA PRO A 168 -18.66 -17.89 13.08
C PRO A 168 -18.48 -17.45 14.54
N THR A 169 -19.47 -16.79 15.09
CA THR A 169 -19.48 -16.39 16.51
C THR A 169 -19.58 -17.56 17.49
N SER A 170 -19.62 -18.79 16.98
CA SER A 170 -19.68 -20.03 17.77
C SER A 170 -18.35 -20.45 18.42
N ASP A 171 -17.21 -19.84 18.05
CA ASP A 171 -15.89 -20.27 18.56
C ASP A 171 -15.29 -19.30 19.59
N LEU A 172 -16.08 -18.37 20.13
CA LEU A 172 -15.67 -17.41 21.14
C LEU A 172 -16.44 -17.55 22.48
N VAL A 173 -16.80 -18.78 22.86
CA VAL A 173 -17.30 -19.07 24.22
C VAL A 173 -16.44 -20.15 24.84
#